data_a062f98de46230cd31230c39b18e6823
#
_entry.id   a062f98de46230cd31230c39b18e6823
#
_cell.length_a   1.000
_cell.length_b   1.000
_cell.length_c   1.000
_cell.angle_alpha   90.00
_cell.angle_beta   90.00
_cell.angle_gamma   90.00
#
_symmetry.space_group_name_H-M   'P 1'
#
loop_
_entity.id
_entity.type
_entity.pdbx_description
1 polymer ?
#
loop_
_entity_poly.entity_id
_entity_poly.type
_entity_poly.pdbx_seq_one_letter_code
_entity_poly.pdbx_strand_id
1 'polypeptide(L)'
;MDLQAVKKAAEAYGPAMTKFLREIVAFPGESAEEEQHVRRIEKEMKDLGFDEVEVDPMGNILGYMGTGKTLIAFDGHIDTVGIGNRDNWNFDPYETLKSVAVVYLTN
;
A
#
# COMPACT_ATOMS: atom_id res chain seq x y z
N MET A 1 6.25 -25.51 -9.01
CA MET A 1 5.91 -24.08 -9.05
C MET A 1 6.47 -23.49 -10.33
N ASP A 2 5.66 -22.84 -11.14
CA ASP A 2 6.12 -22.15 -12.35
C ASP A 2 6.49 -20.69 -12.01
N LEU A 3 7.77 -20.42 -11.84
CA LEU A 3 8.29 -19.10 -11.50
C LEU A 3 8.06 -18.07 -12.61
N GLN A 4 7.97 -18.50 -13.87
CA GLN A 4 7.68 -17.57 -14.98
C GLN A 4 6.21 -17.11 -14.94
N ALA A 5 5.29 -18.00 -14.60
CA ALA A 5 3.89 -17.64 -14.39
C ALA A 5 3.73 -16.66 -13.22
N VAL A 6 4.46 -16.90 -12.11
CA VAL A 6 4.46 -15.97 -10.96
C VAL A 6 5.00 -14.59 -11.35
N LYS A 7 6.12 -14.54 -12.07
CA LYS A 7 6.70 -13.28 -12.55
C LYS A 7 5.72 -12.51 -13.44
N LYS A 8 5.12 -13.19 -14.41
CA LYS A 8 4.14 -12.59 -15.32
C LYS A 8 2.92 -12.03 -14.57
N ALA A 9 2.42 -12.77 -13.59
CA ALA A 9 1.32 -12.31 -12.74
C ALA A 9 1.71 -11.06 -11.93
N ALA A 10 2.91 -11.05 -11.33
CA ALA A 10 3.43 -9.90 -10.60
C ALA A 10 3.58 -8.65 -11.49
N GLU A 11 4.12 -8.82 -12.70
CA GLU A 11 4.23 -7.72 -13.69
C GLU A 11 2.85 -7.16 -14.08
N ALA A 12 1.85 -8.01 -14.25
CA ALA A 12 0.49 -7.61 -14.55
C ALA A 12 -0.18 -6.80 -13.42
N TYR A 13 0.26 -6.99 -12.18
CA TYR A 13 -0.21 -6.23 -11.00
C TYR A 13 0.40 -4.82 -10.91
N GLY A 14 1.45 -4.52 -11.63
CA GLY A 14 2.18 -3.25 -11.54
C GLY A 14 1.29 -2.01 -11.55
N PRO A 15 0.37 -1.82 -12.52
CA PRO A 15 -0.53 -0.67 -12.55
C PRO A 15 -1.45 -0.58 -11.34
N ALA A 16 -2.00 -1.71 -10.88
CA ALA A 16 -2.88 -1.78 -9.70
C ALA A 16 -2.11 -1.44 -8.43
N MET A 17 -0.91 -1.98 -8.24
CA MET A 17 -0.04 -1.65 -7.11
C MET A 17 0.33 -0.16 -7.08
N THR A 18 0.67 0.42 -8.23
CA THR A 18 0.99 1.85 -8.32
C THR A 18 -0.20 2.72 -7.92
N LYS A 19 -1.39 2.37 -8.39
CA LYS A 19 -2.62 3.06 -8.01
C LYS A 19 -2.86 2.97 -6.51
N PHE A 20 -2.78 1.76 -5.95
CA PHE A 20 -2.97 1.52 -4.52
C PHE A 20 -1.98 2.29 -3.66
N LEU A 21 -0.69 2.27 -4.00
CA LEU A 21 0.34 3.03 -3.29
C LEU A 21 0.04 4.53 -3.30
N ARG A 22 -0.36 5.08 -4.45
CA ARG A 22 -0.76 6.49 -4.56
C ARG A 22 -1.93 6.84 -3.66
N GLU A 23 -2.91 5.96 -3.57
CA GLU A 23 -4.07 6.16 -2.71
C GLU A 23 -3.69 6.14 -1.22
N ILE A 24 -2.75 5.27 -0.81
CA ILE A 24 -2.25 5.23 0.57
C ILE A 24 -1.49 6.53 0.91
N VAL A 25 -0.52 6.92 0.09
CA VAL A 25 0.31 8.09 0.38
C VAL A 25 -0.42 9.44 0.22
N ALA A 26 -1.66 9.43 -0.27
CA ALA A 26 -2.52 10.60 -0.31
C ALA A 26 -3.05 11.02 1.08
N PHE A 27 -2.88 10.17 2.09
CA PHE A 27 -3.25 10.49 3.47
C PHE A 27 -2.01 10.74 4.32
N PRO A 28 -2.03 11.73 5.24
CA PRO A 28 -1.04 11.77 6.30
C PRO A 28 -1.13 10.49 7.15
N GLY A 29 0.00 9.95 7.54
CA GLY A 29 0.07 8.68 8.26
C GLY A 29 1.35 8.57 9.05
N GLU A 30 1.64 9.60 9.86
CA GLU A 30 2.75 9.54 10.80
C GLU A 30 2.47 8.45 11.87
N SER A 31 3.52 7.99 12.52
CA SER A 31 3.42 6.93 13.53
C SER A 31 2.35 7.27 14.59
N ALA A 32 1.47 6.32 14.86
CA ALA A 32 0.27 6.40 15.70
C ALA A 32 -0.90 7.22 15.11
N GLU A 33 -0.84 7.62 13.84
CA GLU A 33 -1.92 8.32 13.12
C GLU A 33 -2.30 7.60 11.80
N GLU A 34 -2.02 6.28 11.71
CA GLU A 34 -2.17 5.48 10.48
C GLU A 34 -3.59 4.96 10.22
N GLU A 35 -4.61 5.39 10.96
CA GLU A 35 -5.95 4.81 10.84
C GLU A 35 -6.48 4.80 9.39
N GLN A 36 -6.27 5.88 8.64
CA GLN A 36 -6.73 5.97 7.25
C GLN A 36 -5.98 4.99 6.35
N HIS A 37 -4.67 4.78 6.57
CA HIS A 37 -3.87 3.77 5.88
C HIS A 37 -4.41 2.37 6.17
N VAL A 38 -4.61 2.04 7.44
CA VAL A 38 -5.15 0.74 7.86
C VAL A 38 -6.52 0.48 7.22
N ARG A 39 -7.43 1.45 7.22
CA ARG A 39 -8.76 1.32 6.59
C ARG A 39 -8.67 1.10 5.09
N ARG A 40 -7.77 1.83 4.42
CA ARG A 40 -7.59 1.65 2.97
C ARG A 40 -7.00 0.28 2.62
N ILE A 41 -6.02 -0.20 3.43
CA ILE A 41 -5.41 -1.52 3.25
C ILE A 41 -6.42 -2.63 3.55
N GLU A 42 -7.20 -2.49 4.63
CA GLU A 42 -8.27 -3.43 4.98
C GLU A 42 -9.24 -3.62 3.80
N LYS A 43 -9.66 -2.51 3.20
CA LYS A 43 -10.52 -2.54 2.02
C LYS A 43 -9.84 -3.28 0.84
N GLU A 44 -8.58 -2.98 0.55
CA GLU A 44 -7.86 -3.63 -0.55
C GLU A 44 -7.74 -5.14 -0.33
N MET A 45 -7.36 -5.57 0.87
CA MET A 45 -7.26 -6.99 1.18
C MET A 45 -8.60 -7.71 0.98
N LYS A 46 -9.70 -7.10 1.41
CA LYS A 46 -11.05 -7.65 1.21
C LYS A 46 -11.43 -7.70 -0.28
N ASP A 47 -11.15 -6.65 -1.03
CA ASP A 47 -11.43 -6.56 -2.47
C ASP A 47 -10.59 -7.58 -3.27
N LEU A 48 -9.38 -7.88 -2.82
CA LEU A 48 -8.50 -8.91 -3.41
C LEU A 48 -8.86 -10.34 -3.00
N GLY A 49 -9.83 -10.52 -2.10
CA GLY A 49 -10.32 -11.83 -1.71
C GLY A 49 -9.44 -12.55 -0.70
N PHE A 50 -8.83 -11.83 0.24
CA PHE A 50 -8.21 -12.46 1.40
C PHE A 50 -9.27 -13.23 2.20
N ASP A 51 -8.92 -14.42 2.69
CA ASP A 51 -9.83 -15.30 3.41
C ASP A 51 -10.25 -14.72 4.76
N GLU A 52 -9.33 -14.02 5.43
CA GLU A 52 -9.57 -13.32 6.69
C GLU A 52 -8.77 -12.01 6.72
N VAL A 53 -9.37 -10.96 7.22
CA VAL A 53 -8.72 -9.66 7.42
C VAL A 53 -9.14 -9.12 8.77
N GLU A 54 -8.18 -8.85 9.64
CA GLU A 54 -8.42 -8.31 10.99
C GLU A 54 -7.52 -7.12 11.28
N VAL A 55 -7.99 -6.25 12.14
CA VAL A 55 -7.20 -5.16 12.73
C VAL A 55 -7.10 -5.41 14.21
N ASP A 56 -5.89 -5.57 14.72
CA ASP A 56 -5.66 -5.84 16.13
C ASP A 56 -5.85 -4.57 17.01
N PRO A 57 -5.90 -4.71 18.35
CA PRO A 57 -6.06 -3.56 19.23
C PRO A 57 -4.93 -2.52 19.18
N MET A 58 -3.79 -2.86 18.60
CA MET A 58 -2.66 -1.93 18.41
C MET A 58 -2.71 -1.20 17.05
N GLY A 59 -3.69 -1.54 16.20
CA GLY A 59 -3.83 -0.96 14.87
C GLY A 59 -3.07 -1.71 13.77
N ASN A 60 -2.44 -2.85 14.06
CA ASN A 60 -1.85 -3.68 13.01
C ASN A 60 -2.94 -4.33 12.18
N ILE A 61 -2.74 -4.37 10.86
CA ILE A 61 -3.64 -5.10 9.97
C ILE A 61 -3.02 -6.44 9.58
N LEU A 62 -3.80 -7.50 9.72
CA LEU A 62 -3.40 -8.87 9.40
C LEU A 62 -4.35 -9.41 8.33
N GLY A 63 -3.77 -9.95 7.26
CA GLY A 63 -4.52 -10.60 6.18
C GLY A 63 -4.04 -12.03 5.99
N TYR A 64 -4.98 -12.96 5.91
CA TYR A 64 -4.70 -14.38 5.74
C TYR A 64 -5.22 -14.85 4.38
N MET A 65 -4.45 -15.68 3.71
CA MET A 65 -4.81 -16.23 2.41
C MET A 65 -4.33 -17.67 2.27
N GLY A 66 -5.24 -18.56 1.89
CA GLY A 66 -4.96 -19.97 1.66
C GLY A 66 -5.08 -20.84 2.90
N THR A 67 -5.05 -22.15 2.68
CA THR A 67 -5.28 -23.19 3.71
C THR A 67 -4.16 -24.23 3.76
N GLY A 68 -2.99 -23.88 3.20
CA GLY A 68 -1.82 -24.77 3.18
C GLY A 68 -1.26 -25.05 4.58
N LYS A 69 -0.49 -26.13 4.69
CA LYS A 69 0.16 -26.51 5.98
C LYS A 69 1.38 -25.64 6.31
N THR A 70 1.96 -24.98 5.32
CA THR A 70 3.10 -24.08 5.51
C THR A 70 2.61 -22.65 5.53
N LEU A 71 2.91 -21.94 6.59
CA LEU A 71 2.64 -20.51 6.71
C LEU A 71 3.87 -19.71 6.31
N ILE A 72 3.69 -18.76 5.41
CA ILE A 72 4.69 -17.75 5.05
C ILE A 72 4.15 -16.41 5.50
N ALA A 73 4.89 -15.69 6.33
CA ALA A 73 4.53 -14.36 6.79
C ALA A 73 5.34 -13.30 6.04
N PHE A 74 4.65 -12.24 5.62
CA PHE A 74 5.25 -11.01 5.13
C PHE A 74 4.91 -9.90 6.10
N ASP A 75 5.88 -9.08 6.42
CA ASP A 75 5.73 -7.97 7.35
C ASP A 75 6.28 -6.68 6.72
N GLY A 76 5.67 -5.56 7.04
CA GLY A 76 6.08 -4.25 6.55
C GLY A 76 5.39 -3.13 7.33
N HIS A 77 6.09 -2.01 7.51
CA HIS A 77 5.50 -0.82 8.13
C HIS A 77 4.65 -0.03 7.13
N ILE A 78 3.69 0.73 7.64
CA ILE A 78 2.76 1.54 6.85
C ILE A 78 2.82 3.03 7.21
N ASP A 79 3.49 3.38 8.30
CA ASP A 79 3.69 4.77 8.68
C ASP A 79 4.57 5.51 7.66
N THR A 80 4.29 6.79 7.52
CA THR A 80 5.03 7.71 6.65
C THR A 80 5.62 8.84 7.47
N VAL A 81 6.57 9.56 6.88
CA VAL A 81 7.09 10.80 7.47
C VAL A 81 6.17 11.96 7.13
N GLY A 82 6.10 12.95 8.01
CA GLY A 82 5.37 14.19 7.75
C GLY A 82 5.97 14.96 6.56
N ILE A 83 5.13 15.74 5.89
CA ILE A 83 5.53 16.53 4.70
C ILE A 83 6.47 17.69 5.02
N GLY A 84 6.72 17.97 6.30
CA GLY A 84 7.50 19.14 6.73
C GLY A 84 6.77 20.45 6.45
N ASN A 85 7.52 21.52 6.11
CA ASN A 85 6.88 22.79 5.79
C ASN A 85 6.18 22.75 4.44
N ARG A 86 4.85 22.98 4.45
CA ARG A 86 3.99 22.99 3.26
C ARG A 86 4.47 23.98 2.19
N ASP A 87 5.06 25.11 2.60
CA ASP A 87 5.53 26.17 1.69
C ASP A 87 6.71 25.73 0.81
N ASN A 88 7.37 24.63 1.18
CA ASN A 88 8.46 24.07 0.37
C ASN A 88 7.97 23.21 -0.81
N TRP A 89 6.66 22.99 -0.91
CA TRP A 89 6.06 22.17 -1.95
C TRP A 89 5.39 23.05 -3.02
N ASN A 90 5.73 22.82 -4.28
CA ASN A 90 5.12 23.50 -5.42
C ASN A 90 3.75 22.90 -5.82
N PHE A 91 3.33 21.85 -5.14
CA PHE A 91 2.08 21.11 -5.36
C PHE A 91 1.55 20.60 -4.02
N ASP A 92 0.33 20.09 -4.00
CA ASP A 92 -0.18 19.42 -2.81
C ASP A 92 0.45 18.03 -2.64
N PRO A 93 1.27 17.81 -1.60
CA PRO A 93 1.96 16.53 -1.39
C PRO A 93 1.01 15.35 -1.11
N TYR A 94 -0.24 15.63 -0.75
CA TYR A 94 -1.28 14.61 -0.57
C TYR A 94 -2.18 14.44 -1.79
N GLU A 95 -2.06 15.29 -2.82
CA GLU A 95 -2.77 15.08 -4.06
C GLU A 95 -2.14 13.91 -4.83
N THR A 96 -2.96 12.94 -5.24
CA THR A 96 -2.53 11.81 -6.04
C THR A 96 -2.16 12.27 -7.45
N LEU A 97 -0.97 12.80 -7.62
CA LEU A 97 -0.53 13.43 -8.85
C LEU A 97 -0.48 12.46 -10.02
N LYS A 98 -1.35 12.68 -10.98
CA LYS A 98 -1.30 12.03 -12.29
C LYS A 98 -0.04 12.43 -13.09
N SER A 99 0.58 13.56 -12.77
CA SER A 99 1.62 14.18 -13.59
C SER A 99 3.06 14.09 -13.04
N VAL A 100 3.27 14.01 -11.75
CA VAL A 100 4.65 14.02 -11.17
C VAL A 100 5.37 12.69 -11.33
N ALA A 101 4.66 11.58 -11.42
CA ALA A 101 5.30 10.29 -11.70
C ALA A 101 6.00 10.23 -13.07
N VAL A 102 5.69 11.14 -13.99
CA VAL A 102 6.33 11.20 -15.31
C VAL A 102 7.66 11.94 -15.29
N VAL A 103 7.86 12.88 -14.37
CA VAL A 103 9.07 13.71 -14.33
C VAL A 103 10.28 12.99 -13.74
N TYR A 104 10.07 12.03 -12.83
CA TYR A 104 11.16 11.28 -12.21
C TYR A 104 11.58 10.00 -12.96
N LEU A 105 10.81 9.59 -13.96
CA LEU A 105 11.11 8.40 -14.76
C LEU A 105 11.79 8.73 -16.12
N THR A 106 12.03 9.99 -16.41
CA THR A 106 12.60 10.44 -17.70
C THR A 106 13.98 11.05 -17.62
N ASN A 107 14.69 10.94 -16.49
CA ASN A 107 16.09 11.33 -16.35
C ASN A 107 17.00 10.14 -16.10
#